data_b6daf9ac94c83405dedc3a4def56ce69
#
_entry.id   b6daf9ac94c83405dedc3a4def56ce69
#
_cell.length_a   1.000
_cell.length_b   1.000
_cell.length_c   1.000
_cell.angle_alpha   90.00
_cell.angle_beta   90.00
_cell.angle_gamma   90.00
#
_symmetry.space_group_name_H-M   'P 1'
#
loop_
_entity.id
_entity.type
_entity.pdbx_description
1 polymer ?
#
loop_
_entity_poly.entity_id
_entity_poly.type
_entity_poly.pdbx_seq_one_letter_code
_entity_poly.pdbx_strand_id
1 'polypeptide(L)'
;MTVIIGYLPSPEGQAALKAGFAEAKARDVRALVVNSPRLGAASEVTTLDASEAAALEEQARKAGVEAEVLQPEHEDNLVETLNRCAKEHDASMIVIGLRKRSAIGKFILGSQAQRILLDSDVPVLTTTP
;
A
#
# COMPACT_ATOMS: atom_id res chain seq x y z
N MET A 1 -11.40 6.60 10.98
CA MET A 1 -11.21 5.95 9.66
C MET A 1 -9.75 6.02 9.24
N THR A 2 -9.33 5.17 8.34
CA THR A 2 -7.94 5.03 7.95
C THR A 2 -7.85 4.74 6.45
N VAL A 3 -6.80 5.23 5.80
CA VAL A 3 -6.44 4.83 4.43
C VAL A 3 -5.28 3.86 4.54
N ILE A 4 -5.43 2.66 3.99
CA ILE A 4 -4.35 1.66 3.95
C ILE A 4 -3.59 1.83 2.64
N ILE A 5 -2.26 1.82 2.73
CA ILE A 5 -1.37 1.92 1.58
C ILE A 5 -0.51 0.66 1.53
N GLY A 6 -0.67 -0.12 0.47
CA GLY A 6 0.21 -1.26 0.22
C GLY A 6 1.54 -0.76 -0.36
N TYR A 7 2.64 -0.99 0.35
CA TYR A 7 3.92 -0.40 0.01
C TYR A 7 5.05 -1.41 -0.10
N LEU A 8 5.83 -1.24 -1.14
CA LEU A 8 7.17 -1.81 -1.31
C LEU A 8 8.12 -0.71 -1.77
N PRO A 9 9.43 -0.81 -1.44
CA PRO A 9 10.43 0.13 -1.96
C PRO A 9 10.57 -0.02 -3.48
N SER A 10 9.79 0.74 -4.22
CA SER A 10 9.72 0.66 -5.69
C SER A 10 9.04 1.93 -6.22
N PRO A 11 9.14 2.22 -7.53
CA PRO A 11 8.37 3.33 -8.12
C PRO A 11 6.86 3.18 -7.90
N GLU A 12 6.33 1.97 -7.98
CA GLU A 12 4.91 1.69 -7.72
C GLU A 12 4.54 2.01 -6.27
N GLY A 13 5.41 1.62 -5.34
CA GLY A 13 5.24 1.91 -3.92
C GLY A 13 5.24 3.40 -3.63
N GLN A 14 6.15 4.15 -4.24
CA GLN A 14 6.17 5.61 -4.09
C GLN A 14 4.93 6.27 -4.67
N ALA A 15 4.43 5.76 -5.80
CA ALA A 15 3.16 6.24 -6.37
C ALA A 15 1.99 5.97 -5.42
N ALA A 16 1.95 4.78 -4.81
CA ALA A 16 0.94 4.43 -3.82
C ALA A 16 0.99 5.34 -2.59
N LEU A 17 2.18 5.66 -2.09
CA LEU A 17 2.35 6.59 -0.97
C LEU A 17 1.81 7.97 -1.32
N LYS A 18 2.18 8.50 -2.47
CA LYS A 18 1.73 9.83 -2.91
C LYS A 18 0.21 9.89 -3.00
N ALA A 19 -0.39 8.92 -3.68
CA ALA A 19 -1.85 8.87 -3.82
C ALA A 19 -2.55 8.63 -2.48
N GLY A 20 -2.03 7.71 -1.67
CA GLY A 20 -2.60 7.38 -0.37
C GLY A 20 -2.53 8.52 0.63
N PHE A 21 -1.42 9.23 0.68
CA PHE A 21 -1.31 10.42 1.56
C PHE A 21 -2.24 11.53 1.10
N ALA A 22 -2.39 11.74 -0.22
CA ALA A 22 -3.33 12.73 -0.74
C ALA A 22 -4.78 12.39 -0.36
N GLU A 23 -5.15 11.11 -0.44
CA GLU A 23 -6.48 10.65 -0.04
C GLU A 23 -6.71 10.79 1.47
N ALA A 24 -5.72 10.41 2.27
CA ALA A 24 -5.82 10.54 3.72
C ALA A 24 -5.97 12.00 4.15
N LYS A 25 -5.20 12.90 3.53
CA LYS A 25 -5.28 14.32 3.81
C LYS A 25 -6.64 14.90 3.40
N ALA A 26 -7.13 14.54 2.22
CA ALA A 26 -8.42 15.03 1.71
C ALA A 26 -9.59 14.58 2.59
N ARG A 27 -9.47 13.39 3.20
CA ARG A 27 -10.49 12.81 4.07
C ARG A 27 -10.28 13.14 5.54
N ASP A 28 -9.19 13.79 5.88
CA ASP A 28 -8.79 14.11 7.26
C ASP A 28 -8.73 12.85 8.14
N VAL A 29 -8.04 11.83 7.63
CA VAL A 29 -7.86 10.55 8.33
C VAL A 29 -6.39 10.15 8.33
N ARG A 30 -6.06 9.14 9.16
CA ARG A 30 -4.73 8.57 9.24
C ARG A 30 -4.42 7.70 8.03
N ALA A 31 -3.14 7.47 7.78
CA ALA A 31 -2.67 6.47 6.83
C ALA A 31 -2.00 5.31 7.58
N LEU A 32 -2.22 4.11 7.08
CA LEU A 32 -1.54 2.91 7.54
C LEU A 32 -0.76 2.35 6.37
N VAL A 33 0.57 2.42 6.45
CA VAL A 33 1.46 1.89 5.41
C VAL A 33 1.76 0.43 5.74
N VAL A 34 1.28 -0.48 4.91
CA VAL A 34 1.49 -1.92 5.10
C VAL A 34 2.59 -2.37 4.14
N ASN A 35 3.73 -2.75 4.71
CA ASN A 35 4.85 -3.31 3.97
C ASN A 35 4.76 -4.83 4.04
N SER A 36 4.53 -5.46 2.89
CA SER A 36 4.47 -6.92 2.81
C SER A 36 5.34 -7.43 1.66
N PRO A 37 6.22 -8.39 1.92
CA PRO A 37 7.04 -9.00 0.86
C PRO A 37 6.24 -9.57 -0.29
N ARG A 38 4.98 -9.90 -0.08
CA ARG A 38 4.12 -10.51 -1.10
C ARG A 38 3.59 -9.53 -2.13
N LEU A 39 3.83 -8.23 -1.94
CA LEU A 39 3.48 -7.22 -2.94
C LEU A 39 4.46 -7.22 -4.11
N GLY A 40 5.65 -7.81 -3.96
CA GLY A 40 6.69 -7.82 -4.98
C GLY A 40 7.10 -9.22 -5.43
N ALA A 41 8.15 -9.28 -6.26
CA ALA A 41 8.76 -10.53 -6.69
C ALA A 41 9.46 -11.21 -5.50
N ALA A 42 9.40 -12.55 -5.46
CA ALA A 42 9.92 -13.33 -4.35
C ALA A 42 11.44 -13.17 -4.11
N SER A 43 12.17 -12.69 -5.11
CA SER A 43 13.62 -12.49 -5.04
C SER A 43 14.05 -11.13 -4.52
N GLU A 44 13.13 -10.21 -4.28
CA GLU A 44 13.45 -8.85 -3.85
C GLU A 44 13.44 -8.74 -2.33
N VAL A 45 14.41 -8.00 -1.79
CA VAL A 45 14.38 -7.63 -0.37
C VAL A 45 13.37 -6.50 -0.22
N THR A 46 12.26 -6.81 0.43
CA THR A 46 11.11 -5.90 0.49
C THR A 46 10.78 -5.45 1.90
N THR A 47 11.54 -5.91 2.90
CA THR A 47 11.35 -5.56 4.29
C THR A 47 12.04 -4.23 4.60
N LEU A 48 11.37 -3.38 5.35
CA LEU A 48 11.90 -2.09 5.78
C LEU A 48 12.60 -2.25 7.14
N ASP A 49 13.73 -1.55 7.33
CA ASP A 49 14.31 -1.39 8.66
C ASP A 49 13.63 -0.23 9.40
N ALA A 50 14.01 -0.05 10.68
CA ALA A 50 13.42 1.01 11.51
C ALA A 50 13.66 2.42 10.96
N SER A 51 14.83 2.64 10.35
CA SER A 51 15.21 3.91 9.73
C SER A 51 14.34 4.21 8.51
N GLU A 52 14.11 3.21 7.67
CA GLU A 52 13.27 3.34 6.48
C GLU A 52 11.79 3.57 6.86
N ALA A 53 11.30 2.85 7.87
CA ALA A 53 9.95 3.05 8.38
C ALA A 53 9.77 4.47 8.93
N ALA A 54 10.74 4.96 9.69
CA ALA A 54 10.73 6.33 10.22
C ALA A 54 10.73 7.37 9.08
N ALA A 55 11.48 7.11 8.01
CA ALA A 55 11.52 7.99 6.84
C ALA A 55 10.14 8.08 6.15
N LEU A 56 9.41 6.97 6.08
CA LEU A 56 8.06 6.96 5.52
C LEU A 56 7.08 7.74 6.40
N GLU A 57 7.18 7.60 7.71
CA GLU A 57 6.35 8.36 8.66
C GLU A 57 6.64 9.87 8.53
N GLU A 58 7.90 10.24 8.37
CA GLU A 58 8.30 11.64 8.15
C GLU A 58 7.79 12.17 6.81
N GLN A 59 7.84 11.35 5.76
CA GLN A 59 7.26 11.71 4.46
C GLN A 59 5.76 12.00 4.58
N ALA A 60 5.04 11.19 5.33
CA ALA A 60 3.62 11.40 5.61
C ALA A 60 3.40 12.71 6.35
N ARG A 61 4.19 12.96 7.38
CA ARG A 61 4.09 14.19 8.18
C ARG A 61 4.30 15.44 7.32
N LYS A 62 5.27 15.41 6.43
CA LYS A 62 5.50 16.51 5.47
C LYS A 62 4.33 16.71 4.51
N ALA A 63 3.60 15.65 4.21
CA ALA A 63 2.39 15.71 3.40
C ALA A 63 1.14 16.11 4.21
N GLY A 64 1.28 16.36 5.49
CA GLY A 64 0.17 16.71 6.37
C GLY A 64 -0.66 15.53 6.85
N VAL A 65 -0.06 14.33 6.91
CA VAL A 65 -0.75 13.08 7.26
C VAL A 65 -0.04 12.41 8.42
N GLU A 66 -0.81 11.90 9.36
CA GLU A 66 -0.30 11.00 10.39
C GLU A 66 -0.32 9.58 9.86
N ALA A 67 0.84 8.91 9.86
CA ALA A 67 0.97 7.56 9.35
C ALA A 67 1.68 6.63 10.31
N GLU A 68 1.31 5.37 10.26
CA GLU A 68 1.95 4.27 10.95
C GLU A 68 2.41 3.26 9.91
N VAL A 69 3.59 2.66 10.10
CA VAL A 69 4.11 1.61 9.23
C VAL A 69 3.95 0.27 9.93
N LEU A 70 3.26 -0.66 9.27
CA LEU A 70 3.10 -2.04 9.74
C LEU A 70 3.80 -3.00 8.80
N GLN A 71 4.46 -3.99 9.39
CA GLN A 71 5.07 -5.11 8.68
C GLN A 71 4.48 -6.40 9.24
N PRO A 72 3.29 -6.81 8.75
CA PRO A 72 2.64 -7.99 9.30
C PRO A 72 3.48 -9.24 9.07
N GLU A 73 3.50 -10.11 10.06
CA GLU A 73 4.14 -11.40 9.95
C GLU A 73 3.40 -12.31 8.95
N HIS A 74 4.01 -13.43 8.65
CA HIS A 74 3.57 -14.38 7.64
C HIS A 74 2.07 -14.63 7.60
N GLU A 75 1.46 -14.17 6.53
CA GLU A 75 0.12 -14.54 6.14
C GLU A 75 0.22 -15.27 4.81
N ASP A 76 -0.55 -16.33 4.64
CA ASP A 76 -0.54 -17.10 3.40
C ASP A 76 -1.17 -16.35 2.24
N ASN A 77 -2.00 -15.35 2.54
CA ASN A 77 -2.75 -14.58 1.56
C ASN A 77 -2.70 -13.09 1.89
N LEU A 78 -2.14 -12.30 0.96
CA LEU A 78 -1.99 -10.87 1.15
C LEU A 78 -3.33 -10.15 1.29
N VAL A 79 -4.35 -10.55 0.50
CA VAL A 79 -5.65 -9.88 0.57
C VAL A 79 -6.32 -10.11 1.92
N GLU A 80 -6.15 -11.28 2.52
CA GLU A 80 -6.65 -11.53 3.88
C GLU A 80 -5.98 -10.65 4.91
N THR A 81 -4.65 -10.46 4.77
CA THR A 81 -3.88 -9.56 5.64
C THR A 81 -4.40 -8.12 5.52
N LEU A 82 -4.60 -7.65 4.31
CA LEU A 82 -5.11 -6.30 4.07
C LEU A 82 -6.54 -6.13 4.57
N ASN A 83 -7.40 -7.11 4.37
CA ASN A 83 -8.77 -7.08 4.87
C ASN A 83 -8.80 -7.08 6.40
N ARG A 84 -7.94 -7.87 7.04
CA ARG A 84 -7.82 -7.85 8.50
C ARG A 84 -7.36 -6.48 9.00
N CYS A 85 -6.33 -5.90 8.39
CA CYS A 85 -5.87 -4.55 8.73
C CYS A 85 -6.98 -3.53 8.52
N ALA A 86 -7.75 -3.65 7.44
CA ALA A 86 -8.87 -2.74 7.16
C ALA A 86 -9.93 -2.81 8.26
N LYS A 87 -10.24 -4.01 8.72
CA LYS A 87 -11.22 -4.20 9.79
C LYS A 87 -10.71 -3.68 11.12
N GLU A 88 -9.47 -4.02 11.49
CA GLU A 88 -8.87 -3.61 12.77
C GLU A 88 -8.68 -2.10 12.88
N HIS A 89 -8.42 -1.42 11.77
CA HIS A 89 -8.13 0.01 11.74
C HIS A 89 -9.27 0.85 11.17
N ASP A 90 -10.42 0.26 10.93
CA ASP A 90 -11.59 0.94 10.36
C ASP A 90 -11.22 1.67 9.06
N ALA A 91 -10.65 0.97 8.12
CA ALA A 91 -10.18 1.56 6.87
C ALA A 91 -11.33 1.85 5.92
N SER A 92 -11.23 2.97 5.23
CA SER A 92 -12.19 3.39 4.20
C SER A 92 -11.77 2.99 2.80
N MET A 93 -10.48 2.69 2.59
CA MET A 93 -9.95 2.26 1.30
C MET A 93 -8.56 1.64 1.46
N ILE A 94 -8.17 0.92 0.42
CA ILE A 94 -6.81 0.42 0.24
C ILE A 94 -6.25 1.05 -1.03
N VAL A 95 -5.02 1.56 -0.97
CA VAL A 95 -4.32 2.14 -2.12
C VAL A 95 -3.15 1.24 -2.49
N ILE A 96 -3.06 0.86 -3.76
CA ILE A 96 -1.95 0.06 -4.27
C ILE A 96 -1.38 0.69 -5.54
N GLY A 97 -0.07 0.53 -5.74
CA GLY A 97 0.59 0.92 -6.97
C GLY A 97 0.66 -0.25 -7.94
N LEU A 98 0.42 0.04 -9.21
CA LEU A 98 0.51 -0.93 -10.28
C LEU A 98 1.71 -0.64 -11.16
N ARG A 99 2.40 -1.69 -11.59
CA ARG A 99 3.51 -1.56 -12.51
C ARG A 99 2.99 -1.34 -13.92
N LYS A 100 3.48 -0.27 -14.56
CA LYS A 100 3.19 -0.01 -15.94
C LYS A 100 4.19 -0.77 -16.83
N ARG A 101 3.71 -1.72 -17.62
CA ARG A 101 4.55 -2.41 -18.59
C ARG A 101 4.54 -1.63 -19.89
N SER A 102 5.71 -1.10 -20.25
CA SER A 102 5.84 -0.01 -21.22
C SER A 102 5.86 -0.44 -22.69
N ALA A 103 6.13 -1.70 -23.03
CA ALA A 103 6.42 -2.08 -24.41
C ALA A 103 5.23 -1.86 -25.38
N ILE A 104 4.00 -1.86 -24.89
CA ILE A 104 2.78 -1.68 -25.69
C ILE A 104 1.72 -0.85 -24.96
N GLY A 105 2.08 -0.16 -23.90
CA GLY A 105 1.14 0.65 -23.12
C GLY A 105 0.04 -0.11 -22.40
N LYS A 106 0.13 -1.44 -22.32
CA LYS A 106 -0.87 -2.26 -21.64
C LYS A 106 -0.50 -2.47 -20.19
N PHE A 107 -1.50 -2.38 -19.31
CA PHE A 107 -1.37 -2.79 -17.94
C PHE A 107 -1.51 -4.30 -17.83
N ILE A 108 -0.57 -4.93 -17.13
CA ILE A 108 -0.73 -6.32 -16.74
C ILE A 108 -0.83 -6.33 -15.23
N LEU A 109 -2.01 -6.71 -14.73
CA LEU A 109 -2.21 -6.88 -13.31
C LEU A 109 -1.53 -8.17 -12.86
N GLY A 110 -0.66 -8.06 -11.86
CA GLY A 110 -0.13 -9.23 -11.20
C GLY A 110 -1.22 -9.99 -10.44
N SER A 111 -0.96 -11.24 -10.12
CA SER A 111 -1.95 -12.09 -9.42
C SER A 111 -2.37 -11.51 -8.07
N GLN A 112 -1.45 -10.90 -7.33
CA GLN A 112 -1.77 -10.30 -6.04
C GLN A 112 -2.66 -9.06 -6.20
N ALA A 113 -2.36 -8.21 -7.18
CA ALA A 113 -3.20 -7.04 -7.47
C ALA A 113 -4.62 -7.47 -7.86
N GLN A 114 -4.75 -8.50 -8.69
CA GLN A 114 -6.05 -9.04 -9.06
C GLN A 114 -6.84 -9.52 -7.86
N ARG A 115 -6.21 -10.25 -6.95
CA ARG A 115 -6.86 -10.74 -5.73
C ARG A 115 -7.31 -9.60 -4.83
N ILE A 116 -6.48 -8.57 -4.67
CA ILE A 116 -6.85 -7.40 -3.87
C ILE A 116 -8.08 -6.72 -4.48
N LEU A 117 -8.08 -6.51 -5.79
CA LEU A 117 -9.19 -5.85 -6.47
C LEU A 117 -10.50 -6.64 -6.39
N LEU A 118 -10.42 -7.97 -6.45
CA LEU A 118 -11.61 -8.82 -6.46
C LEU A 118 -12.14 -9.14 -5.05
N ASP A 119 -11.25 -9.28 -4.08
CA ASP A 119 -11.59 -9.83 -2.77
C ASP A 119 -11.48 -8.82 -1.63
N SER A 120 -11.15 -7.56 -1.91
CA SER A 120 -11.09 -6.52 -0.88
C SER A 120 -12.47 -6.24 -0.31
N ASP A 121 -12.54 -6.10 1.02
CA ASP A 121 -13.76 -5.72 1.73
C ASP A 121 -14.05 -4.22 1.67
N VAL A 122 -13.11 -3.43 1.18
CA VAL A 122 -13.22 -1.97 1.05
C VAL A 122 -12.81 -1.54 -0.36
N PRO A 123 -13.19 -0.33 -0.80
CA PRO A 123 -12.75 0.19 -2.09
C PRO A 123 -11.24 0.18 -2.24
N VAL A 124 -10.77 -0.10 -3.46
CA VAL A 124 -9.34 -0.11 -3.79
C VAL A 124 -9.06 0.97 -4.83
N LEU A 125 -8.13 1.85 -4.49
CA LEU A 125 -7.61 2.85 -5.41
C LEU A 125 -6.29 2.34 -5.97
N THR A 126 -6.18 2.29 -7.29
CA THR A 126 -4.94 1.91 -7.96
C THR A 126 -4.30 3.13 -8.59
N THR A 127 -2.97 3.15 -8.59
CA THR A 127 -2.19 4.23 -9.18
C THR A 127 -0.96 3.67 -9.87
N THR A 128 -0.35 4.47 -10.72
CA THR A 128 0.88 4.09 -11.43
C THR A 128 1.93 5.18 -11.25
N PRO A 129 3.21 4.83 -11.35
CA PRO A 129 4.28 5.82 -11.30
C PRO A 129 4.15 6.88 -12.38
#